data_17f537108fc7142b86f51a6b01ad99e1
#
_entry.id   17f537108fc7142b86f51a6b01ad99e1
#
_cell.length_a   1.000
_cell.length_b   1.000
_cell.length_c   1.000
_cell.angle_alpha   90.00
_cell.angle_beta   90.00
_cell.angle_gamma   90.00
#
_symmetry.space_group_name_H-M   'P 1'
#
loop_
_entity.id
_entity.type
_entity.pdbx_description
1 polymer ?
#
loop_
_entity_poly.entity_id
_entity_poly.type
_entity_poly.pdbx_seq_one_letter_code
_entity_poly.pdbx_strand_id
1 'polypeptide(L)'
;MVVSKKRLTFATTRTRQASPLDLWQFVIARRMLKCAGRFIFYIMSNRIPFQKSYTNAHDLVSLLQSRGMTVKDTAKAESYLEYIGYYRLSAYMYPLLQMPKEQHRYKPNATFSQIMMLYRFDKKLRLLIFNEIEKIEVAIRSAIVNIGCDMTGNPFWMTDGNNFTDAGKFRRIMDLIDAAQQRYESKD
;
A
#
# COMPACT_ATOMS: atom_id res chain seq x y z
N MET A 1 -26.35 -9.24 -35.54
CA MET A 1 -26.32 -9.60 -34.11
C MET A 1 -25.41 -8.61 -33.41
N VAL A 2 -26.01 -7.57 -32.77
CA VAL A 2 -25.27 -6.43 -32.21
C VAL A 2 -25.00 -6.69 -30.74
N VAL A 3 -23.74 -6.78 -30.35
CA VAL A 3 -23.32 -6.98 -28.95
C VAL A 3 -23.22 -5.59 -28.27
N SER A 4 -24.16 -5.34 -27.37
CA SER A 4 -24.27 -4.13 -26.56
C SER A 4 -23.16 -4.06 -25.51
N LYS A 5 -22.31 -3.04 -25.60
CA LYS A 5 -21.34 -2.66 -24.54
C LYS A 5 -22.10 -2.01 -23.37
N LYS A 6 -22.29 -2.71 -22.26
CA LYS A 6 -22.73 -2.11 -21.00
C LYS A 6 -21.60 -1.26 -20.41
N ARG A 7 -21.78 0.05 -20.38
CA ARG A 7 -20.98 0.99 -19.58
C ARG A 7 -21.34 0.79 -18.11
N LEU A 8 -20.35 0.45 -17.30
CA LEU A 8 -20.45 0.55 -15.84
C LEU A 8 -20.35 2.02 -15.43
N THR A 9 -21.50 2.60 -15.11
CA THR A 9 -21.59 3.93 -14.46
C THR A 9 -21.30 3.74 -12.97
N PHE A 10 -20.15 4.25 -12.53
CA PHE A 10 -19.87 4.40 -11.10
C PHE A 10 -20.75 5.52 -10.55
N ALA A 11 -21.61 5.17 -9.61
CA ALA A 11 -22.42 6.14 -8.88
C ALA A 11 -21.51 7.06 -8.07
N THR A 12 -21.67 8.36 -8.29
CA THR A 12 -21.05 9.45 -7.52
C THR A 12 -21.56 9.44 -6.08
N THR A 13 -20.76 8.93 -5.16
CA THR A 13 -20.95 9.11 -3.72
C THR A 13 -20.19 10.35 -3.27
N ARG A 14 -20.95 11.33 -2.84
CA ARG A 14 -20.72 12.46 -1.93
C ARG A 14 -19.25 12.66 -1.49
N THR A 15 -18.60 13.65 -2.07
CA THR A 15 -17.25 14.12 -1.76
C THR A 15 -17.13 14.53 -0.29
N ARG A 16 -16.49 13.67 0.53
CA ARG A 16 -15.83 14.13 1.75
C ARG A 16 -14.62 14.95 1.33
N GLN A 17 -14.50 16.15 1.84
CA GLN A 17 -13.28 16.96 1.72
C GLN A 17 -12.10 16.08 2.19
N ALA A 18 -11.19 15.79 1.27
CA ALA A 18 -9.99 15.03 1.58
C ALA A 18 -9.12 15.87 2.53
N SER A 19 -8.88 15.36 3.72
CA SER A 19 -7.97 16.00 4.67
C SER A 19 -6.55 16.01 4.10
N PRO A 20 -5.67 16.92 4.53
CA PRO A 20 -4.25 16.89 4.15
C PRO A 20 -3.57 15.53 4.38
N LEU A 21 -4.07 14.75 5.34
CA LEU A 21 -3.64 13.38 5.63
C LEU A 21 -3.98 12.39 4.50
N ASP A 22 -5.13 12.58 3.81
CA ASP A 22 -5.53 11.70 2.69
C ASP A 22 -4.64 11.92 1.46
N LEU A 23 -4.21 13.16 1.21
CA LEU A 23 -3.26 13.48 0.14
C LEU A 23 -1.87 12.87 0.39
N TRP A 24 -1.43 12.81 1.64
CA TRP A 24 -0.14 12.22 2.01
C TRP A 24 -0.16 10.70 1.94
N GLN A 25 -1.24 10.08 2.38
CA GLN A 25 -1.42 8.63 2.20
C GLN A 25 -1.40 8.25 0.71
N PHE A 26 -1.97 9.11 -0.15
CA PHE A 26 -1.95 8.91 -1.59
C PHE A 26 -0.54 9.08 -2.19
N VAL A 27 0.26 10.03 -1.70
CA VAL A 27 1.65 10.24 -2.16
C VAL A 27 2.58 9.13 -1.69
N ILE A 28 2.45 8.68 -0.44
CA ILE A 28 3.23 7.54 0.10
C ILE A 28 2.83 6.25 -0.60
N ALA A 29 1.52 6.00 -0.78
CA ALA A 29 1.04 4.85 -1.52
C ALA A 29 1.52 4.85 -2.98
N ARG A 30 1.55 6.02 -3.64
CA ARG A 30 2.03 6.16 -5.02
C ARG A 30 3.55 5.99 -5.14
N ARG A 31 4.32 6.35 -4.12
CA ARG A 31 5.77 6.16 -4.07
C ARG A 31 6.12 4.70 -3.77
N MET A 32 5.40 4.04 -2.88
CA MET A 32 5.51 2.60 -2.64
C MET A 32 5.05 1.77 -3.85
N LEU A 33 3.99 2.19 -4.55
CA LEU A 33 3.54 1.59 -5.80
C LEU A 33 4.55 1.77 -6.94
N LYS A 34 5.32 2.87 -7.01
CA LYS A 34 6.40 3.03 -7.99
C LYS A 34 7.59 2.11 -7.72
N CYS A 35 7.95 1.88 -6.44
CA CYS A 35 8.97 0.89 -6.08
C CYS A 35 8.49 -0.54 -6.32
N ALA A 36 7.25 -0.86 -5.94
CA ALA A 36 6.62 -2.14 -6.23
C ALA A 36 6.40 -2.34 -7.74
N GLY A 37 6.01 -1.30 -8.48
CA GLY A 37 5.82 -1.33 -9.92
C GLY A 37 7.12 -1.62 -10.69
N ARG A 38 8.27 -1.10 -10.24
CA ARG A 38 9.57 -1.37 -10.85
C ARG A 38 10.05 -2.80 -10.59
N PHE A 39 9.70 -3.36 -9.42
CA PHE A 39 9.97 -4.77 -9.08
C PHE A 39 9.03 -5.71 -9.86
N ILE A 40 7.76 -5.34 -10.02
CA ILE A 40 6.78 -6.08 -10.82
C ILE A 40 7.17 -6.06 -12.32
N PHE A 41 7.66 -4.94 -12.84
CA PHE A 41 8.10 -4.84 -14.25
C PHE A 41 9.32 -5.72 -14.56
N TYR A 42 10.25 -5.88 -13.61
CA TYR A 42 11.40 -6.77 -13.78
C TYR A 42 11.01 -8.26 -13.81
N ILE A 43 9.99 -8.65 -13.05
CA ILE A 43 9.45 -10.02 -13.04
C ILE A 43 8.58 -10.31 -14.28
N MET A 44 8.00 -9.28 -14.92
CA MET A 44 7.13 -9.45 -16.09
C MET A 44 7.88 -9.60 -17.44
N SER A 45 9.22 -9.56 -17.47
CA SER A 45 9.98 -9.76 -18.71
C SER A 45 9.93 -11.21 -19.23
N ASN A 46 9.60 -12.19 -18.37
CA ASN A 46 9.24 -13.56 -18.76
C ASN A 46 7.75 -13.75 -18.57
N ARG A 47 6.94 -13.32 -19.54
CA ARG A 47 5.48 -13.41 -19.52
C ARG A 47 5.04 -14.88 -19.63
N ILE A 48 5.02 -15.60 -18.52
CA ILE A 48 4.24 -16.82 -18.40
C ILE A 48 2.77 -16.40 -18.28
N PRO A 49 1.87 -16.84 -19.18
CA PRO A 49 0.46 -16.50 -19.06
C PRO A 49 -0.08 -16.90 -17.68
N PHE A 50 -0.81 -16.01 -17.03
CA PHE A 50 -1.44 -16.33 -15.76
C PHE A 50 -2.55 -17.36 -15.99
N GLN A 51 -2.31 -18.59 -15.56
CA GLN A 51 -3.22 -19.74 -15.78
C GLN A 51 -4.03 -20.15 -14.55
N LYS A 52 -3.87 -19.41 -13.42
CA LYS A 52 -4.58 -19.78 -12.18
C LYS A 52 -6.03 -19.28 -12.23
N SER A 53 -6.98 -20.20 -12.03
CA SER A 53 -8.38 -19.86 -11.84
C SER A 53 -8.64 -19.23 -10.48
N TYR A 54 -9.76 -18.54 -10.35
CA TYR A 54 -10.25 -18.06 -9.07
C TYR A 54 -10.53 -19.25 -8.13
N THR A 55 -10.11 -19.10 -6.87
CA THR A 55 -10.35 -20.07 -5.80
C THR A 55 -11.10 -19.37 -4.68
N ASN A 56 -12.26 -19.88 -4.28
CA ASN A 56 -13.06 -19.31 -3.20
C ASN A 56 -12.43 -19.59 -1.82
N ALA A 57 -12.96 -18.95 -0.76
CA ALA A 57 -12.40 -19.07 0.59
C ALA A 57 -12.49 -20.50 1.15
N HIS A 58 -13.55 -21.21 0.86
CA HIS A 58 -13.75 -22.61 1.28
C HIS A 58 -12.69 -23.53 0.67
N ASP A 59 -12.48 -23.42 -0.64
CA ASP A 59 -11.46 -24.21 -1.35
C ASP A 59 -10.04 -23.85 -0.90
N LEU A 60 -9.80 -22.57 -0.57
CA LEU A 60 -8.52 -22.13 0.00
C LEU A 60 -8.26 -22.75 1.37
N VAL A 61 -9.26 -22.86 2.25
CA VAL A 61 -9.13 -23.55 3.55
C VAL A 61 -8.80 -25.03 3.33
N SER A 62 -9.52 -25.70 2.43
CA SER A 62 -9.27 -27.10 2.08
C SER A 62 -7.85 -27.29 1.51
N LEU A 63 -7.37 -26.36 0.67
CA LEU A 63 -6.01 -26.37 0.13
C LEU A 63 -4.96 -26.19 1.25
N LEU A 64 -5.19 -25.30 2.21
CA LEU A 64 -4.27 -25.12 3.33
C LEU A 64 -4.18 -26.38 4.20
N GLN A 65 -5.30 -27.03 4.46
CA GLN A 65 -5.35 -28.29 5.20
C GLN A 65 -4.64 -29.43 4.45
N SER A 66 -4.85 -29.58 3.15
CA SER A 66 -4.17 -30.58 2.33
C SER A 66 -2.64 -30.40 2.29
N ARG A 67 -2.16 -29.18 2.52
CA ARG A 67 -0.74 -28.84 2.64
C ARG A 67 -0.17 -29.02 4.04
N GLY A 68 -0.98 -29.53 4.98
CA GLY A 68 -0.57 -29.86 6.35
C GLY A 68 -0.80 -28.75 7.39
N MET A 69 -1.62 -27.75 7.08
CA MET A 69 -1.99 -26.71 8.06
C MET A 69 -3.16 -27.18 8.92
N THR A 70 -3.04 -27.01 10.23
CA THR A 70 -4.16 -27.27 11.15
C THR A 70 -5.08 -26.07 11.23
N VAL A 71 -6.34 -26.24 10.82
CA VAL A 71 -7.40 -25.24 10.93
C VAL A 71 -8.46 -25.77 11.90
N LYS A 72 -8.55 -25.18 13.10
CA LYS A 72 -9.50 -25.61 14.14
C LYS A 72 -10.93 -25.15 13.85
N ASP A 73 -11.08 -23.95 13.28
CA ASP A 73 -12.36 -23.32 13.00
C ASP A 73 -12.33 -22.87 11.54
N THR A 74 -12.95 -23.68 10.69
CA THR A 74 -12.96 -23.48 9.23
C THR A 74 -13.79 -22.26 8.84
N ALA A 75 -14.97 -22.07 9.43
CA ALA A 75 -15.84 -20.94 9.14
C ALA A 75 -15.15 -19.59 9.44
N LYS A 76 -14.42 -19.54 10.56
CA LYS A 76 -13.64 -18.35 10.92
C LYS A 76 -12.45 -18.13 10.00
N ALA A 77 -11.79 -19.19 9.55
CA ALA A 77 -10.69 -19.11 8.60
C ALA A 77 -11.18 -18.62 7.23
N GLU A 78 -12.31 -19.11 6.75
CA GLU A 78 -12.98 -18.64 5.52
C GLU A 78 -13.27 -17.14 5.60
N SER A 79 -13.91 -16.68 6.68
CA SER A 79 -14.18 -15.27 6.92
C SER A 79 -12.91 -14.41 6.87
N TYR A 80 -11.80 -14.85 7.49
CA TYR A 80 -10.52 -14.12 7.42
C TYR A 80 -9.94 -14.11 6.00
N LEU A 81 -10.05 -15.18 5.25
CA LEU A 81 -9.60 -15.25 3.86
C LEU A 81 -10.42 -14.34 2.94
N GLU A 82 -11.71 -14.20 3.19
CA GLU A 82 -12.58 -13.26 2.46
C GLU A 82 -12.25 -11.79 2.76
N TYR A 83 -12.17 -11.40 4.03
CA TYR A 83 -12.00 -9.99 4.42
C TYR A 83 -10.56 -9.49 4.30
N ILE A 84 -9.56 -10.33 4.56
CA ILE A 84 -8.15 -9.93 4.55
C ILE A 84 -7.51 -10.25 3.20
N GLY A 85 -7.94 -11.36 2.58
CA GLY A 85 -7.41 -11.89 1.33
C GLY A 85 -6.24 -12.85 1.52
N TYR A 86 -6.25 -13.92 0.70
CA TYR A 86 -5.22 -14.97 0.72
C TYR A 86 -3.80 -14.41 0.51
N TYR A 87 -3.61 -13.54 -0.49
CA TYR A 87 -2.29 -12.98 -0.80
C TYR A 87 -1.68 -12.20 0.36
N ARG A 88 -2.48 -11.47 1.10
CA ARG A 88 -1.99 -10.75 2.28
C ARG A 88 -1.61 -11.70 3.41
N LEU A 89 -2.42 -12.73 3.63
CA LEU A 89 -2.13 -13.74 4.66
C LEU A 89 -0.97 -14.65 4.28
N SER A 90 -0.72 -14.89 2.99
CA SER A 90 0.37 -15.76 2.52
C SER A 90 1.75 -15.28 2.96
N ALA A 91 1.97 -13.98 3.13
CA ALA A 91 3.21 -13.44 3.68
C ALA A 91 3.49 -13.96 5.09
N TYR A 92 2.45 -14.10 5.93
CA TYR A 92 2.57 -14.63 7.29
C TYR A 92 2.57 -16.16 7.32
N MET A 93 2.13 -16.82 6.25
CA MET A 93 2.22 -18.26 6.06
C MET A 93 3.64 -18.70 5.69
N TYR A 94 4.40 -17.87 4.98
CA TYR A 94 5.71 -18.20 4.44
C TYR A 94 6.74 -18.70 5.48
N PRO A 95 6.84 -18.14 6.70
CA PRO A 95 7.74 -18.67 7.73
C PRO A 95 7.36 -20.07 8.24
N LEU A 96 6.11 -20.48 8.08
CA LEU A 96 5.59 -21.77 8.53
C LEU A 96 5.77 -22.88 7.47
N LEU A 97 6.27 -22.56 6.28
CA LEU A 97 6.57 -23.56 5.25
C LEU A 97 7.82 -24.36 5.59
N GLN A 98 7.78 -25.66 5.23
CA GLN A 98 8.96 -26.54 5.24
C GLN A 98 9.93 -26.22 4.09
N MET A 99 11.14 -26.69 4.20
CA MET A 99 12.10 -26.70 3.10
C MET A 99 11.99 -28.02 2.29
N PRO A 100 12.04 -28.01 0.98
CA PRO A 100 12.07 -26.83 0.09
C PRO A 100 10.68 -26.15 0.00
N LYS A 101 10.66 -24.81 0.03
CA LYS A 101 9.41 -24.01 0.11
C LYS A 101 8.52 -24.08 -1.13
N GLU A 102 9.10 -24.49 -2.25
CA GLU A 102 8.41 -24.67 -3.54
C GLU A 102 7.31 -25.76 -3.47
N GLN A 103 7.44 -26.69 -2.52
CA GLN A 103 6.43 -27.73 -2.29
C GLN A 103 5.19 -27.21 -1.58
N HIS A 104 5.26 -26.00 -1.03
CA HIS A 104 4.15 -25.35 -0.28
C HIS A 104 3.61 -26.19 0.89
N ARG A 105 4.42 -27.09 1.46
CA ARG A 105 4.03 -27.88 2.64
C ARG A 105 4.33 -27.12 3.91
N TYR A 106 3.44 -27.21 4.88
CA TYR A 106 3.62 -26.57 6.18
C TYR A 106 4.40 -27.47 7.15
N LYS A 107 5.09 -26.82 8.08
CA LYS A 107 5.80 -27.50 9.17
C LYS A 107 4.82 -28.28 10.05
N PRO A 108 5.26 -29.35 10.72
CA PRO A 108 4.47 -30.01 11.75
C PRO A 108 3.95 -28.97 12.77
N ASN A 109 2.73 -29.10 13.19
CA ASN A 109 2.05 -28.19 14.14
C ASN A 109 1.85 -26.74 13.64
N ALA A 110 2.00 -26.46 12.34
CA ALA A 110 1.59 -25.17 11.79
C ALA A 110 0.08 -25.00 11.88
N THR A 111 -0.37 -23.91 12.48
CA THR A 111 -1.80 -23.62 12.68
C THR A 111 -2.20 -22.31 12.04
N PHE A 112 -3.44 -22.22 11.58
CA PHE A 112 -4.00 -20.96 11.06
C PHE A 112 -4.03 -19.87 12.15
N SER A 113 -4.19 -20.24 13.42
CA SER A 113 -4.13 -19.33 14.55
C SER A 113 -2.80 -18.61 14.69
N GLN A 114 -1.67 -19.28 14.38
CA GLN A 114 -0.35 -18.66 14.37
C GLN A 114 -0.24 -17.57 13.31
N ILE A 115 -0.81 -17.79 12.13
CA ILE A 115 -0.86 -16.79 11.05
C ILE A 115 -1.61 -15.55 11.51
N MET A 116 -2.78 -15.75 12.12
CA MET A 116 -3.59 -14.65 12.64
C MET A 116 -2.93 -13.89 13.78
N MET A 117 -2.15 -14.58 14.61
CA MET A 117 -1.34 -13.95 15.67
C MET A 117 -0.26 -13.05 15.06
N LEU A 118 0.49 -13.54 14.08
CA LEU A 118 1.50 -12.75 13.36
C LEU A 118 0.88 -11.55 12.63
N TYR A 119 -0.25 -11.74 11.95
CA TYR A 119 -0.98 -10.66 11.28
C TYR A 119 -1.42 -9.57 12.25
N ARG A 120 -1.97 -9.96 13.42
CA ARG A 120 -2.40 -9.00 14.45
C ARG A 120 -1.23 -8.27 15.09
N PHE A 121 -0.13 -8.97 15.33
CA PHE A 121 1.11 -8.37 15.83
C PHE A 121 1.63 -7.32 14.84
N ASP A 122 1.78 -7.68 13.57
CA ASP A 122 2.23 -6.76 12.52
C ASP A 122 1.30 -5.56 12.36
N LYS A 123 -0.02 -5.78 12.44
CA LYS A 123 -0.99 -4.67 12.40
C LYS A 123 -0.78 -3.70 13.57
N LYS A 124 -0.59 -4.19 14.80
CA LYS A 124 -0.33 -3.36 15.97
C LYS A 124 1.00 -2.62 15.85
N LEU A 125 2.04 -3.32 15.43
CA LEU A 125 3.37 -2.73 15.23
C LEU A 125 3.33 -1.60 14.19
N ARG A 126 2.66 -1.81 13.07
CA ARG A 126 2.49 -0.74 12.06
C ARG A 126 1.78 0.48 12.61
N LEU A 127 0.71 0.30 13.38
CA LEU A 127 -0.01 1.44 13.98
C LEU A 127 0.89 2.25 14.93
N LEU A 128 1.73 1.59 15.73
CA LEU A 128 2.69 2.27 16.60
C LEU A 128 3.74 3.02 15.80
N ILE A 129 4.31 2.37 14.77
CA ILE A 129 5.33 2.98 13.91
C ILE A 129 4.75 4.17 13.14
N PHE A 130 3.55 4.07 12.59
CA PHE A 130 2.92 5.18 11.87
C PHE A 130 2.69 6.40 12.75
N ASN A 131 2.27 6.19 14.00
CA ASN A 131 2.09 7.28 14.97
C ASN A 131 3.42 8.02 15.25
N GLU A 132 4.53 7.29 15.36
CA GLU A 132 5.85 7.92 15.57
C GLU A 132 6.40 8.57 14.30
N ILE A 133 6.16 7.96 13.13
CA ILE A 133 6.56 8.57 11.84
C ILE A 133 5.83 9.89 11.61
N GLU A 134 4.55 10.00 11.96
CA GLU A 134 3.79 11.25 11.86
C GLU A 134 4.44 12.37 12.68
N LYS A 135 4.82 12.10 13.93
CA LYS A 135 5.51 13.07 14.78
C LYS A 135 6.85 13.52 14.19
N ILE A 136 7.63 12.57 13.68
CA ILE A 136 8.93 12.87 13.03
C ILE A 136 8.71 13.71 11.78
N GLU A 137 7.70 13.37 10.98
CA GLU A 137 7.37 14.11 9.76
C GLU A 137 7.03 15.57 10.06
N VAL A 138 6.16 15.82 11.05
CA VAL A 138 5.79 17.18 11.48
C VAL A 138 7.03 17.94 12.00
N ALA A 139 7.85 17.30 12.83
CA ALA A 139 9.06 17.90 13.37
C ALA A 139 10.06 18.28 12.26
N ILE A 140 10.29 17.41 11.28
CA ILE A 140 11.18 17.68 10.14
C ILE A 140 10.64 18.83 9.28
N ARG A 141 9.35 18.87 8.99
CA ARG A 141 8.73 19.97 8.24
C ARG A 141 8.91 21.30 8.94
N SER A 142 8.61 21.34 10.23
CA SER A 142 8.78 22.54 11.05
C SER A 142 10.24 22.99 11.07
N ALA A 143 11.19 22.06 11.25
CA ALA A 143 12.61 22.36 11.23
C ALA A 143 13.07 22.94 9.88
N ILE A 144 12.64 22.34 8.75
CA ILE A 144 12.99 22.82 7.41
C ILE A 144 12.48 24.24 7.18
N VAL A 145 11.24 24.54 7.56
CA VAL A 145 10.67 25.88 7.42
C VAL A 145 11.43 26.88 8.27
N ASN A 146 11.64 26.58 9.56
CA ASN A 146 12.31 27.48 10.48
C ASN A 146 13.73 27.76 10.04
N ILE A 147 14.53 26.75 9.69
CA ILE A 147 15.91 26.90 9.21
C ILE A 147 15.93 27.68 7.90
N GLY A 148 15.06 27.38 6.96
CA GLY A 148 14.99 28.09 5.69
C GLY A 148 14.65 29.57 5.87
N CYS A 149 13.69 29.88 6.72
CA CYS A 149 13.36 31.29 7.05
C CYS A 149 14.50 32.02 7.76
N ASP A 150 15.15 31.35 8.71
CA ASP A 150 16.28 31.95 9.46
C ASP A 150 17.47 32.23 8.54
N MET A 151 17.83 31.31 7.67
CA MET A 151 18.94 31.45 6.73
C MET A 151 18.74 32.52 5.66
N THR A 152 17.52 32.72 5.20
CA THR A 152 17.18 33.57 4.05
C THR A 152 16.52 34.89 4.46
N GLY A 153 16.04 35.01 5.70
CA GLY A 153 15.21 36.12 6.15
C GLY A 153 13.85 36.22 5.43
N ASN A 154 13.47 35.20 4.68
CA ASN A 154 12.27 35.20 3.83
C ASN A 154 11.36 33.99 4.14
N PRO A 155 10.09 34.20 4.57
CA PRO A 155 9.16 33.11 4.81
C PRO A 155 8.79 32.32 3.54
N PHE A 156 8.99 32.92 2.36
CA PHE A 156 8.76 32.31 1.06
C PHE A 156 10.04 31.80 0.39
N TRP A 157 11.08 31.50 1.15
CA TRP A 157 12.37 31.03 0.64
C TRP A 157 12.27 29.86 -0.34
N MET A 158 11.26 29.02 -0.19
CA MET A 158 11.06 27.84 -1.04
C MET A 158 10.57 28.17 -2.46
N THR A 159 10.13 29.41 -2.74
CA THR A 159 9.74 29.86 -4.07
C THR A 159 10.89 30.47 -4.86
N ASP A 160 12.03 30.74 -4.22
CA ASP A 160 13.22 31.26 -4.89
C ASP A 160 14.14 30.11 -5.33
N GLY A 161 14.27 29.96 -6.66
CA GLY A 161 15.11 28.93 -7.28
C GLY A 161 16.58 29.02 -6.91
N ASN A 162 17.11 30.19 -6.48
CA ASN A 162 18.48 30.36 -6.08
C ASN A 162 18.84 29.62 -4.78
N ASN A 163 17.87 29.28 -3.97
CA ASN A 163 18.03 28.48 -2.76
C ASN A 163 18.21 26.97 -3.03
N PHE A 164 18.16 26.53 -4.29
CA PHE A 164 18.22 25.12 -4.66
C PHE A 164 19.38 24.85 -5.63
N THR A 165 20.16 23.82 -5.35
CA THR A 165 21.29 23.40 -6.20
C THR A 165 20.85 22.74 -7.51
N ASP A 166 19.64 22.17 -7.57
CA ASP A 166 19.10 21.48 -8.74
C ASP A 166 17.88 22.22 -9.30
N ALA A 167 18.13 23.11 -10.26
CA ALA A 167 17.10 23.89 -10.92
C ALA A 167 16.03 23.03 -11.63
N GLY A 168 16.38 21.82 -12.08
CA GLY A 168 15.44 20.90 -12.70
C GLY A 168 14.45 20.29 -11.71
N LYS A 169 14.93 19.92 -10.54
CA LYS A 169 14.05 19.46 -9.44
C LYS A 169 13.19 20.58 -8.90
N PHE A 170 13.75 21.78 -8.75
CA PHE A 170 13.00 22.97 -8.33
C PHE A 170 11.82 23.22 -9.26
N ARG A 171 12.04 23.33 -10.58
CA ARG A 171 10.96 23.51 -11.54
C ARG A 171 9.86 22.45 -11.43
N ARG A 172 10.22 21.17 -11.33
CA ARG A 172 9.24 20.10 -11.16
C ARG A 172 8.39 20.23 -9.90
N ILE A 173 8.97 20.75 -8.82
CA ILE A 173 8.24 20.99 -7.56
C ILE A 173 7.27 22.15 -7.76
N MET A 174 7.70 23.24 -8.39
CA MET A 174 6.84 24.40 -8.69
C MET A 174 5.68 23.99 -9.62
N ASP A 175 5.94 23.27 -10.71
CA ASP A 175 4.90 22.74 -11.61
C ASP A 175 3.85 21.88 -10.86
N LEU A 176 4.28 21.11 -9.86
CA LEU A 176 3.38 20.30 -9.04
C LEU A 176 2.53 21.16 -8.10
N ILE A 177 3.08 22.23 -7.57
CA ILE A 177 2.38 23.20 -6.70
C ILE A 177 1.33 23.94 -7.54
N ASP A 178 1.71 24.47 -8.69
CA ASP A 178 0.81 25.20 -9.59
C ASP A 178 -0.33 24.31 -10.08
N ALA A 179 -0.03 23.07 -10.46
CA ALA A 179 -1.05 22.11 -10.86
C ALA A 179 -1.96 21.68 -9.69
N ALA A 180 -1.51 21.74 -8.46
CA ALA A 180 -2.34 21.48 -7.28
C ALA A 180 -3.25 22.68 -6.99
N GLN A 181 -2.74 23.89 -7.11
CA GLN A 181 -3.46 25.13 -6.91
C GLN A 181 -4.58 25.31 -7.95
N GLN A 182 -4.29 25.11 -9.24
CA GLN A 182 -5.28 25.15 -10.32
C GLN A 182 -6.43 24.15 -10.10
N ARG A 183 -6.12 22.96 -9.60
CA ARG A 183 -7.14 21.96 -9.25
C ARG A 183 -8.02 22.36 -8.08
N TYR A 184 -7.50 23.18 -7.18
CA TYR A 184 -8.27 23.70 -6.06
C TYR A 184 -9.21 24.81 -6.54
N GLU A 185 -8.70 25.77 -7.30
CA GLU A 185 -9.44 26.90 -7.86
C GLU A 185 -10.55 26.48 -8.86
N SER A 186 -10.35 25.34 -9.56
CA SER A 186 -11.37 24.82 -10.50
C SER A 186 -12.53 24.09 -9.83
N LYS A 187 -12.57 24.00 -8.50
CA LYS A 187 -13.63 23.32 -7.73
C LYS A 187 -14.62 24.27 -7.07
N ASP A 188 -14.35 25.56 -7.08
CA ASP A 188 -15.25 26.64 -6.66
C ASP A 188 -15.97 27.22 -7.87
#